data_a99d121f99cbc32fca8a501ac43a62a7
#
_entry.id   a99d121f99cbc32fca8a501ac43a62a7
#
_cell.length_a   1.000
_cell.length_b   1.000
_cell.length_c   1.000
_cell.angle_alpha   90.00
_cell.angle_beta   90.00
_cell.angle_gamma   90.00
#
_symmetry.space_group_name_H-M   'P 1'
#
loop_
_entity.id
_entity.type
_entity.pdbx_description
1 polymer ?
#
loop_
_entity_poly.entity_id
_entity_poly.type
_entity_poly.pdbx_seq_one_letter_code
_entity_poly.pdbx_strand_id
1 'polypeptide(L)'
;AVRRGAVVRLGGRAAKGALARAAAQGIEQEVKIDAAPTTLLRDGSGEAGDDSAMRAKFEQMIRKAQDEICDAISKLDGKPFHEDAWTRPAGGGGVSRVLQDGNVFEKAGVNVSVVYGQMPPEAYRAATGEAGESTEMIPFFAAGISSVMHPHNPMAPTVHFNYRYFETDAPKGAAGAPRAWWFGGGTDLTPSYVFEDDVKHFHQTLKDVCDKHDDEYYPRFKQWADDYFMIKHREERRGVGGVFFDDMNDRSKEELLAFATDMASAVVPAYVPLVEKHKDDEFTPEQRAWQQMRRGRYVEFNLVYDRGTTFGLKTGGRIESILMSLPRYCEFQYDHNPAPGSPEADAMDAFKNPRTWCA
;
A
#
# COMPACT_ATOMS: atom_id res chain seq x y z
N ALA A 1 -17.90 57.45 28.88
CA ALA A 1 -18.83 56.61 28.13
C ALA A 1 -18.06 55.42 27.58
N VAL A 2 -18.13 54.28 28.27
CA VAL A 2 -17.48 53.03 27.87
C VAL A 2 -18.52 52.20 27.10
N ARG A 3 -18.26 51.97 25.83
CA ARG A 3 -19.09 51.04 25.00
C ARG A 3 -18.74 49.59 25.34
N ARG A 4 -19.73 48.86 25.83
CA ARG A 4 -19.66 47.39 26.01
C ARG A 4 -19.69 46.72 24.65
N GLY A 5 -18.65 45.95 24.31
CA GLY A 5 -18.62 45.08 23.16
C GLY A 5 -19.48 43.80 23.38
N ALA A 6 -20.30 43.50 22.41
CA ALA A 6 -21.14 42.29 22.40
C ALA A 6 -20.25 41.04 22.14
N VAL A 7 -20.28 40.09 23.06
CA VAL A 7 -19.66 38.77 22.87
C VAL A 7 -20.64 37.90 22.08
N VAL A 8 -20.31 37.63 20.82
CA VAL A 8 -21.01 36.65 20.01
C VAL A 8 -20.61 35.25 20.51
N ARG A 9 -21.50 34.56 21.20
CA ARG A 9 -21.34 33.15 21.54
C ARG A 9 -21.65 32.31 20.30
N LEU A 10 -20.62 31.83 19.61
CA LEU A 10 -20.75 30.85 18.56
C LEU A 10 -21.20 29.51 19.14
N GLY A 11 -22.29 28.98 18.62
CA GLY A 11 -22.91 27.68 18.98
C GLY A 11 -22.04 26.49 18.65
N GLY A 12 -20.96 26.28 19.39
CA GLY A 12 -19.96 25.22 19.14
C GLY A 12 -20.33 23.83 19.63
N ARG A 13 -21.47 23.61 20.31
CA ARG A 13 -21.84 22.29 20.85
C ARG A 13 -22.69 21.44 19.90
N ALA A 14 -23.55 22.03 19.07
CA ALA A 14 -24.41 21.29 18.15
C ALA A 14 -23.64 20.74 16.95
N ALA A 15 -22.68 21.49 16.40
CA ALA A 15 -21.84 21.04 15.28
C ALA A 15 -20.86 19.93 15.66
N LYS A 16 -20.27 19.98 16.85
CA LYS A 16 -19.41 18.90 17.38
C LYS A 16 -20.20 17.62 17.69
N GLY A 17 -21.46 17.73 18.13
CA GLY A 17 -22.35 16.59 18.35
C GLY A 17 -22.84 15.94 17.05
N ALA A 18 -23.03 16.71 15.99
CA ALA A 18 -23.40 16.21 14.65
C ALA A 18 -22.23 15.53 13.96
N LEU A 19 -21.03 16.08 14.02
CA LEU A 19 -19.80 15.45 13.50
C LEU A 19 -19.44 14.17 14.28
N ALA A 20 -19.58 14.14 15.60
CA ALA A 20 -19.36 12.94 16.40
C ALA A 20 -20.45 11.87 16.15
N ARG A 21 -21.69 12.26 15.87
CA ARG A 21 -22.77 11.34 15.48
C ARG A 21 -22.64 10.83 14.04
N ALA A 22 -22.15 11.65 13.11
CA ALA A 22 -21.84 11.22 11.74
C ALA A 22 -20.66 10.26 11.71
N ALA A 23 -19.66 10.45 12.58
CA ALA A 23 -18.55 9.52 12.76
C ALA A 23 -18.96 8.22 13.50
N ALA A 24 -20.04 8.26 14.30
CA ALA A 24 -20.61 7.08 14.98
C ALA A 24 -21.70 6.36 14.16
N GLN A 25 -22.16 6.94 13.07
CA GLN A 25 -23.07 6.29 12.11
C GLN A 25 -22.25 5.69 10.98
N GLY A 26 -21.85 4.42 11.18
CA GLY A 26 -21.51 3.54 10.07
C GLY A 26 -20.04 3.23 9.85
N ILE A 27 -19.26 2.90 10.89
CA ILE A 27 -18.24 1.86 10.67
C ILE A 27 -19.07 0.57 10.54
N GLU A 28 -19.38 0.20 9.30
CA GLU A 28 -19.99 -1.11 9.02
C GLU A 28 -19.03 -2.15 9.55
N GLN A 29 -19.46 -2.89 10.59
CA GLN A 29 -18.62 -3.93 11.17
C GLN A 29 -18.45 -5.04 10.14
N GLU A 30 -17.21 -5.30 9.82
CA GLU A 30 -16.82 -6.42 8.96
C GLU A 30 -17.19 -7.73 9.63
N VAL A 31 -17.68 -8.67 8.84
CA VAL A 31 -18.05 -9.99 9.32
C VAL A 31 -16.95 -10.97 8.88
N LYS A 32 -16.28 -11.56 9.85
CA LYS A 32 -15.38 -12.68 9.60
C LYS A 32 -16.19 -13.88 9.09
N ILE A 33 -15.67 -14.54 8.07
CA ILE A 33 -16.28 -15.73 7.46
C ILE A 33 -15.29 -16.90 7.48
N ASP A 34 -15.82 -18.12 7.52
CA ASP A 34 -14.99 -19.34 7.69
C ASP A 34 -14.17 -19.68 6.45
N ALA A 35 -14.62 -19.26 5.26
CA ALA A 35 -13.92 -19.50 4.01
C ALA A 35 -14.10 -18.33 3.04
N ALA A 36 -13.06 -18.03 2.27
CA ALA A 36 -13.11 -17.01 1.24
C ALA A 36 -14.16 -17.38 0.17
N PRO A 37 -15.06 -16.45 -0.22
CA PRO A 37 -15.99 -16.69 -1.31
C PRO A 37 -15.23 -16.79 -2.64
N THR A 38 -15.82 -17.43 -3.64
CA THR A 38 -15.24 -17.55 -4.99
C THR A 38 -15.04 -16.18 -5.66
N THR A 39 -15.89 -15.22 -5.33
CA THR A 39 -15.75 -13.81 -5.72
C THR A 39 -16.26 -12.89 -4.61
N LEU A 40 -15.65 -11.70 -4.51
CA LEU A 40 -16.06 -10.61 -3.64
C LEU A 40 -16.91 -9.57 -4.38
N LEU A 41 -17.10 -9.77 -5.68
CA LEU A 41 -17.97 -8.91 -6.49
C LEU A 41 -19.44 -9.14 -6.11
N ARG A 42 -20.25 -8.09 -6.24
CA ARG A 42 -21.69 -8.18 -6.05
C ARG A 42 -22.31 -8.93 -7.22
N ASP A 43 -23.15 -9.93 -6.93
CA ASP A 43 -23.99 -10.54 -7.93
C ASP A 43 -25.04 -9.53 -8.44
N GLY A 44 -25.12 -9.37 -9.76
CA GLY A 44 -26.24 -8.70 -10.43
C GLY A 44 -26.41 -7.23 -10.08
N SER A 45 -25.34 -6.48 -9.85
CA SER A 45 -25.41 -5.04 -9.54
C SER A 45 -25.93 -4.15 -10.66
N GLY A 46 -26.70 -4.67 -11.63
CA GLY A 46 -27.37 -3.88 -12.66
C GLY A 46 -26.42 -3.06 -13.56
N GLU A 47 -25.15 -3.19 -13.35
CA GLU A 47 -24.08 -2.52 -14.07
C GLU A 47 -23.72 -3.35 -15.30
N ALA A 48 -24.66 -3.36 -16.25
CA ALA A 48 -24.41 -3.90 -17.59
C ALA A 48 -23.44 -2.93 -18.30
N GLY A 49 -22.15 -3.27 -18.32
CA GLY A 49 -21.14 -2.51 -19.04
C GLY A 49 -19.78 -3.19 -19.00
N ASP A 50 -18.85 -2.74 -19.80
CA ASP A 50 -17.47 -3.18 -19.92
C ASP A 50 -16.72 -3.20 -18.55
N ASP A 51 -17.14 -2.37 -17.62
CA ASP A 51 -16.50 -2.20 -16.30
C ASP A 51 -16.70 -3.42 -15.38
N SER A 52 -17.82 -4.14 -15.46
CA SER A 52 -18.01 -5.37 -14.66
C SER A 52 -17.03 -6.45 -15.07
N ALA A 53 -16.72 -6.54 -16.36
CA ALA A 53 -15.70 -7.47 -16.87
C ALA A 53 -14.29 -7.10 -16.40
N MET A 54 -13.95 -5.80 -16.32
CA MET A 54 -12.66 -5.34 -15.82
C MET A 54 -12.52 -5.61 -14.32
N ARG A 55 -13.57 -5.36 -13.53
CA ARG A 55 -13.58 -5.70 -12.09
C ARG A 55 -13.30 -7.19 -11.86
N ALA A 56 -13.96 -8.07 -12.63
CA ALA A 56 -13.74 -9.51 -12.53
C ALA A 56 -12.32 -9.93 -12.95
N LYS A 57 -11.79 -9.39 -14.07
CA LYS A 57 -10.42 -9.63 -14.51
C LYS A 57 -9.40 -9.19 -13.46
N PHE A 58 -9.61 -8.01 -12.87
CA PHE A 58 -8.72 -7.48 -11.84
C PHE A 58 -8.78 -8.30 -10.55
N GLU A 59 -9.98 -8.68 -10.07
CA GLU A 59 -10.11 -9.57 -8.91
C GLU A 59 -9.40 -10.90 -9.15
N GLN A 60 -9.59 -11.51 -10.32
CA GLN A 60 -8.92 -12.76 -10.68
C GLN A 60 -7.39 -12.62 -10.65
N MET A 61 -6.87 -11.52 -11.20
CA MET A 61 -5.44 -11.22 -11.22
C MET A 61 -4.86 -11.12 -9.80
N ILE A 62 -5.48 -10.32 -8.92
CA ILE A 62 -4.94 -10.13 -7.56
C ILE A 62 -5.05 -11.37 -6.69
N ARG A 63 -6.08 -12.22 -6.89
CA ARG A 63 -6.20 -13.51 -6.18
C ARG A 63 -5.12 -14.49 -6.65
N LYS A 64 -4.90 -14.60 -7.95
CA LYS A 64 -3.84 -15.41 -8.51
C LYS A 64 -2.46 -14.97 -8.00
N ALA A 65 -2.20 -13.66 -8.00
CA ALA A 65 -0.96 -13.11 -7.45
C ALA A 65 -0.79 -13.42 -5.96
N GLN A 66 -1.88 -13.35 -5.17
CA GLN A 66 -1.86 -13.74 -3.75
C GLN A 66 -1.45 -15.21 -3.59
N ASP A 67 -2.04 -16.11 -4.37
CA ASP A 67 -1.73 -17.53 -4.31
C ASP A 67 -0.26 -17.80 -4.65
N GLU A 68 0.22 -17.29 -5.79
CA GLU A 68 1.60 -17.51 -6.27
C GLU A 68 2.64 -16.95 -5.29
N ILE A 69 2.40 -15.77 -4.75
CA ILE A 69 3.31 -15.11 -3.80
C ILE A 69 3.30 -15.85 -2.45
N CYS A 70 2.13 -16.18 -1.90
CA CYS A 70 2.04 -16.91 -0.64
C CYS A 70 2.67 -18.29 -0.74
N ASP A 71 2.51 -18.98 -1.86
CA ASP A 71 3.13 -20.29 -2.10
C ASP A 71 4.66 -20.20 -2.16
N ALA A 72 5.20 -19.20 -2.87
CA ALA A 72 6.64 -18.97 -2.94
C ALA A 72 7.25 -18.64 -1.56
N ILE A 73 6.60 -17.77 -0.80
CA ILE A 73 7.03 -17.37 0.54
C ILE A 73 6.88 -18.53 1.54
N SER A 74 5.80 -19.29 1.48
CA SER A 74 5.61 -20.49 2.34
C SER A 74 6.68 -21.54 2.08
N LYS A 75 7.09 -21.74 0.83
CA LYS A 75 8.22 -22.62 0.46
C LYS A 75 9.54 -22.15 1.08
N LEU A 76 9.80 -20.84 1.00
CA LEU A 76 11.04 -20.24 1.53
C LEU A 76 11.08 -20.31 3.06
N ASP A 77 9.96 -20.03 3.73
CA ASP A 77 9.84 -20.00 5.19
C ASP A 77 9.71 -21.38 5.82
N GLY A 78 9.05 -22.33 5.13
CA GLY A 78 8.68 -23.63 5.67
C GLY A 78 7.40 -23.66 6.48
N LYS A 79 6.70 -22.51 6.62
CA LYS A 79 5.40 -22.40 7.31
C LYS A 79 4.33 -21.83 6.39
N PRO A 80 3.06 -22.28 6.50
CA PRO A 80 1.96 -21.73 5.73
C PRO A 80 1.50 -20.37 6.26
N PHE A 81 0.86 -19.59 5.40
CA PHE A 81 0.10 -18.43 5.82
C PHE A 81 -1.21 -18.85 6.51
N HIS A 82 -1.61 -18.08 7.52
CA HIS A 82 -2.96 -18.13 8.06
C HIS A 82 -3.87 -17.26 7.19
N GLU A 83 -4.98 -17.84 6.72
CA GLU A 83 -5.98 -17.13 5.94
C GLU A 83 -7.09 -16.59 6.85
N ASP A 84 -7.44 -15.33 6.66
CA ASP A 84 -8.51 -14.64 7.38
C ASP A 84 -9.41 -13.92 6.36
N ALA A 85 -10.56 -14.52 6.06
CA ALA A 85 -11.53 -14.01 5.11
C ALA A 85 -12.62 -13.20 5.81
N TRP A 86 -13.08 -12.15 5.14
CA TRP A 86 -14.09 -11.23 5.68
C TRP A 86 -14.94 -10.61 4.58
N THR A 87 -16.18 -10.23 4.93
CA THR A 87 -17.12 -9.53 4.05
C THR A 87 -17.61 -8.25 4.71
N ARG A 88 -18.16 -7.34 3.90
CA ARG A 88 -18.75 -6.07 4.34
C ARG A 88 -20.24 -6.05 4.04
N PRO A 89 -21.09 -5.50 4.95
CA PRO A 89 -22.54 -5.34 4.67
C PRO A 89 -22.84 -4.51 3.43
N ALA A 90 -22.05 -3.46 3.17
CA ALA A 90 -22.18 -2.64 1.96
C ALA A 90 -21.76 -3.34 0.66
N GLY A 91 -21.21 -4.54 0.77
CA GLY A 91 -20.71 -5.36 -0.32
C GLY A 91 -19.19 -5.32 -0.49
N GLY A 92 -18.68 -6.41 -1.01
CA GLY A 92 -17.25 -6.67 -1.06
C GLY A 92 -16.72 -7.32 0.22
N GLY A 93 -15.41 -7.31 0.34
CA GLY A 93 -14.69 -7.95 1.46
C GLY A 93 -13.22 -8.10 1.14
N GLY A 94 -12.58 -9.07 1.74
CA GLY A 94 -11.17 -9.37 1.48
C GLY A 94 -10.72 -10.70 2.02
N VAL A 95 -9.48 -11.03 1.67
CA VAL A 95 -8.76 -12.21 2.13
C VAL A 95 -7.37 -11.76 2.56
N SER A 96 -7.13 -11.75 3.85
CA SER A 96 -5.83 -11.44 4.42
C SER A 96 -5.11 -12.75 4.71
N ARG A 97 -3.94 -12.94 4.12
CA ARG A 97 -3.04 -14.06 4.45
C ARG A 97 -1.88 -13.51 5.25
N VAL A 98 -1.68 -14.03 6.45
CA VAL A 98 -0.66 -13.53 7.38
C VAL A 98 0.17 -14.69 7.91
N LEU A 99 1.49 -14.57 7.79
CA LEU A 99 2.48 -15.46 8.38
C LEU A 99 3.15 -14.67 9.53
N GLN A 100 3.15 -15.24 10.73
CA GLN A 100 3.83 -14.68 11.89
C GLN A 100 4.67 -15.76 12.55
N ASP A 101 5.78 -15.35 13.16
CA ASP A 101 6.73 -16.26 13.79
C ASP A 101 7.19 -17.38 12.86
N GLY A 102 7.42 -17.02 11.58
CA GLY A 102 8.00 -17.90 10.59
C GLY A 102 9.45 -18.27 10.92
N ASN A 103 10.05 -19.15 10.14
CA ASN A 103 11.46 -19.47 10.26
C ASN A 103 12.35 -18.38 9.64
N VAL A 104 11.89 -17.79 8.53
CA VAL A 104 12.56 -16.73 7.78
C VAL A 104 11.91 -15.38 8.04
N PHE A 105 10.57 -15.33 8.10
CA PHE A 105 9.82 -14.09 8.26
C PHE A 105 9.28 -13.93 9.68
N GLU A 106 9.64 -12.82 10.31
CA GLU A 106 9.02 -12.40 11.58
C GLU A 106 7.54 -12.12 11.39
N LYS A 107 7.21 -11.45 10.30
CA LYS A 107 5.84 -11.21 9.85
C LYS A 107 5.83 -10.96 8.35
N ALA A 108 4.92 -11.61 7.66
CA ALA A 108 4.60 -11.36 6.26
C ALA A 108 3.09 -11.33 6.11
N GLY A 109 2.59 -10.40 5.30
CA GLY A 109 1.17 -10.31 5.04
C GLY A 109 0.90 -10.02 3.57
N VAL A 110 -0.08 -10.72 2.99
CA VAL A 110 -0.58 -10.49 1.63
C VAL A 110 -2.10 -10.35 1.72
N ASN A 111 -2.61 -9.17 1.43
CA ASN A 111 -4.03 -8.84 1.54
C ASN A 111 -4.65 -8.57 0.19
N VAL A 112 -5.73 -9.23 -0.12
CA VAL A 112 -6.63 -8.94 -1.24
C VAL A 112 -7.89 -8.29 -0.69
N SER A 113 -8.33 -7.20 -1.28
CA SER A 113 -9.60 -6.54 -0.95
C SER A 113 -10.35 -6.10 -2.19
N VAL A 114 -11.68 -6.22 -2.14
CA VAL A 114 -12.63 -5.68 -3.12
C VAL A 114 -13.69 -4.96 -2.33
N VAL A 115 -13.83 -3.64 -2.52
CA VAL A 115 -14.64 -2.78 -1.68
C VAL A 115 -15.55 -1.91 -2.54
N TYR A 116 -16.82 -1.92 -2.21
CA TYR A 116 -17.81 -0.96 -2.68
C TYR A 116 -18.09 0.03 -1.55
N GLY A 117 -18.27 1.30 -1.86
CA GLY A 117 -18.50 2.30 -0.83
C GLY A 117 -19.04 3.61 -1.37
N GLN A 118 -19.15 4.54 -0.43
CA GLN A 118 -19.49 5.94 -0.68
C GLN A 118 -18.38 6.79 -0.08
N MET A 119 -17.82 7.72 -0.83
CA MET A 119 -16.80 8.62 -0.32
C MET A 119 -17.34 10.05 -0.21
N PRO A 120 -16.89 10.81 0.80
CA PRO A 120 -17.18 12.24 0.87
C PRO A 120 -16.58 12.99 -0.32
N PRO A 121 -17.20 14.08 -0.79
CA PRO A 121 -16.69 14.90 -1.89
C PRO A 121 -15.27 15.42 -1.66
N GLU A 122 -14.89 15.69 -0.41
CA GLU A 122 -13.54 16.11 -0.04
C GLU A 122 -12.50 15.01 -0.30
N ALA A 123 -12.86 13.75 -0.07
CA ALA A 123 -11.99 12.60 -0.34
C ALA A 123 -11.84 12.40 -1.86
N TYR A 124 -12.92 12.59 -2.63
CA TYR A 124 -12.88 12.55 -4.10
C TYR A 124 -11.97 13.65 -4.66
N ARG A 125 -12.16 14.90 -4.22
CA ARG A 125 -11.30 16.04 -4.63
C ARG A 125 -9.83 15.81 -4.28
N ALA A 126 -9.56 15.25 -3.11
CA ALA A 126 -8.19 14.93 -2.71
C ALA A 126 -7.56 13.83 -3.57
N ALA A 127 -8.38 12.90 -4.07
CA ALA A 127 -7.93 11.80 -4.93
C ALA A 127 -7.76 12.20 -6.39
N THR A 128 -8.61 13.11 -6.92
CA THR A 128 -8.64 13.46 -8.36
C THR A 128 -8.04 14.83 -8.68
N GLY A 129 -7.84 15.69 -7.68
CA GLY A 129 -7.42 17.08 -7.89
C GLY A 129 -8.50 17.99 -8.48
N GLU A 130 -9.73 17.52 -8.67
CA GLU A 130 -10.82 18.28 -9.26
C GLU A 130 -11.46 19.24 -8.25
N ALA A 131 -11.68 20.49 -8.67
CA ALA A 131 -12.44 21.49 -7.92
C ALA A 131 -13.94 21.36 -8.24
N GLY A 132 -14.68 20.65 -7.38
CA GLY A 132 -16.13 20.53 -7.51
C GLY A 132 -16.87 21.03 -6.28
N GLU A 133 -18.04 21.65 -6.44
CA GLU A 133 -18.90 22.13 -5.34
C GLU A 133 -19.89 21.07 -4.81
N SER A 134 -19.83 19.82 -5.31
CA SER A 134 -20.72 18.77 -4.88
C SER A 134 -20.60 18.48 -3.39
N THR A 135 -21.73 18.36 -2.72
CA THR A 135 -21.85 17.96 -1.29
C THR A 135 -22.37 16.53 -1.15
N GLU A 136 -22.67 15.85 -2.27
CA GLU A 136 -23.20 14.50 -2.26
C GLU A 136 -22.08 13.45 -2.13
N MET A 137 -22.39 12.34 -1.45
CA MET A 137 -21.52 11.18 -1.37
C MET A 137 -21.34 10.53 -2.75
N ILE A 138 -20.13 10.18 -3.09
CA ILE A 138 -19.75 9.64 -4.41
C ILE A 138 -19.56 8.13 -4.31
N PRO A 139 -20.33 7.33 -5.05
CA PRO A 139 -20.10 5.88 -5.10
C PRO A 139 -18.73 5.56 -5.69
N PHE A 140 -18.06 4.57 -5.09
CA PHE A 140 -16.79 4.07 -5.60
C PHE A 140 -16.69 2.54 -5.55
N PHE A 141 -15.83 2.01 -6.40
CA PHE A 141 -15.33 0.66 -6.39
C PHE A 141 -13.80 0.72 -6.25
N ALA A 142 -13.24 -0.12 -5.38
CA ALA A 142 -11.80 -0.28 -5.24
C ALA A 142 -11.46 -1.75 -5.09
N ALA A 143 -10.49 -2.23 -5.85
CA ALA A 143 -9.92 -3.56 -5.70
C ALA A 143 -8.40 -3.48 -5.65
N GLY A 144 -7.77 -4.31 -4.83
CA GLY A 144 -6.32 -4.28 -4.72
C GLY A 144 -5.73 -5.47 -3.98
N ILE A 145 -4.44 -5.67 -4.24
CA ILE A 145 -3.55 -6.52 -3.45
C ILE A 145 -2.50 -5.64 -2.80
N SER A 146 -2.16 -5.92 -1.56
CA SER A 146 -1.11 -5.21 -0.82
C SER A 146 -0.34 -6.18 0.06
N SER A 147 0.95 -5.96 0.21
CA SER A 147 1.81 -6.82 1.02
C SER A 147 2.96 -6.06 1.63
N VAL A 148 3.36 -6.50 2.82
CA VAL A 148 4.67 -6.19 3.40
C VAL A 148 5.23 -7.46 4.03
N MET A 149 6.53 -7.69 3.82
CA MET A 149 7.25 -8.84 4.34
C MET A 149 8.47 -8.39 5.14
N HIS A 150 8.51 -8.80 6.41
CA HIS A 150 9.58 -8.44 7.37
C HIS A 150 10.39 -9.69 7.74
N PRO A 151 11.58 -9.92 7.14
CA PRO A 151 12.45 -11.03 7.50
C PRO A 151 13.02 -10.90 8.91
N HIS A 152 13.35 -12.03 9.55
CA HIS A 152 14.08 -12.01 10.82
C HIS A 152 15.50 -11.45 10.67
N ASN A 153 16.20 -11.91 9.64
CA ASN A 153 17.61 -11.55 9.45
C ASN A 153 17.77 -10.08 9.03
N PRO A 154 18.61 -9.28 9.71
CA PRO A 154 18.88 -7.88 9.35
C PRO A 154 19.48 -7.69 7.95
N MET A 155 20.14 -8.72 7.40
CA MET A 155 20.73 -8.66 6.06
C MET A 155 19.69 -8.86 4.96
N ALA A 156 18.57 -9.54 5.25
CA ALA A 156 17.46 -9.72 4.31
C ALA A 156 16.54 -8.47 4.34
N PRO A 157 16.21 -7.91 3.16
CA PRO A 157 15.43 -6.68 3.08
C PRO A 157 13.94 -6.89 3.33
N THR A 158 13.24 -5.86 3.80
CA THR A 158 11.79 -5.75 3.76
C THR A 158 11.34 -5.36 2.35
N VAL A 159 10.26 -5.94 1.86
CA VAL A 159 9.58 -5.54 0.62
C VAL A 159 8.16 -5.09 0.91
N HIS A 160 7.71 -4.08 0.19
CA HIS A 160 6.31 -3.69 0.08
C HIS A 160 5.91 -3.76 -1.38
N PHE A 161 4.68 -4.18 -1.65
CA PHE A 161 4.02 -3.95 -2.93
C PHE A 161 2.54 -3.69 -2.76
N ASN A 162 1.97 -2.98 -3.73
CA ASN A 162 0.54 -2.70 -3.84
C ASN A 162 0.16 -2.54 -5.30
N TYR A 163 -0.92 -3.19 -5.74
CA TYR A 163 -1.54 -2.98 -7.06
C TYR A 163 -3.02 -2.83 -6.87
N ARG A 164 -3.59 -1.76 -7.43
CA ARG A 164 -4.99 -1.39 -7.23
C ARG A 164 -5.66 -0.92 -8.51
N TYR A 165 -6.94 -1.16 -8.59
CA TYR A 165 -7.85 -0.62 -9.57
C TYR A 165 -8.98 0.12 -8.86
N PHE A 166 -9.31 1.31 -9.33
CA PHE A 166 -10.30 2.19 -8.73
C PHE A 166 -11.27 2.73 -9.77
N GLU A 167 -12.55 2.87 -9.40
CA GLU A 167 -13.59 3.51 -10.21
C GLU A 167 -14.43 4.43 -9.32
N THR A 168 -14.88 5.54 -9.89
CA THR A 168 -15.91 6.39 -9.27
C THR A 168 -17.01 6.71 -10.28
N ASP A 169 -18.25 6.82 -9.82
CA ASP A 169 -19.30 7.39 -10.63
C ASP A 169 -19.13 8.91 -10.70
N ALA A 170 -19.47 9.51 -11.85
CA ALA A 170 -19.51 10.95 -11.96
C ALA A 170 -20.53 11.54 -10.96
N PRO A 171 -20.34 12.76 -10.46
CA PRO A 171 -21.30 13.42 -9.60
C PRO A 171 -22.70 13.38 -10.20
N LYS A 172 -23.72 13.07 -9.38
CA LYS A 172 -25.12 13.14 -9.81
C LYS A 172 -25.44 14.51 -10.39
N GLY A 173 -26.00 14.56 -11.57
CA GLY A 173 -26.29 15.80 -12.30
C GLY A 173 -25.38 16.07 -13.50
N ALA A 174 -24.26 15.41 -13.60
CA ALA A 174 -23.44 15.42 -14.83
C ALA A 174 -23.91 14.29 -15.76
N ALA A 175 -25.11 14.41 -16.33
CA ALA A 175 -25.63 13.42 -17.29
C ALA A 175 -24.62 13.23 -18.43
N GLY A 176 -24.14 11.99 -18.61
CA GLY A 176 -23.16 11.65 -19.62
C GLY A 176 -21.71 11.90 -19.25
N ALA A 177 -21.39 12.29 -18.00
CA ALA A 177 -20.02 12.34 -17.56
C ALA A 177 -19.43 10.92 -17.53
N PRO A 178 -18.21 10.71 -18.07
CA PRO A 178 -17.57 9.41 -18.07
C PRO A 178 -17.25 9.00 -16.63
N ARG A 179 -17.42 7.70 -16.32
CA ARG A 179 -16.95 7.14 -15.05
C ARG A 179 -15.42 7.33 -14.96
N ALA A 180 -14.96 7.95 -13.89
CA ALA A 180 -13.53 8.04 -13.63
C ALA A 180 -13.00 6.68 -13.15
N TRP A 181 -11.87 6.28 -13.67
CA TRP A 181 -11.18 5.05 -13.29
C TRP A 181 -9.67 5.24 -13.40
N TRP A 182 -8.90 4.50 -12.63
CA TRP A 182 -7.43 4.49 -12.74
C TRP A 182 -6.82 3.23 -12.12
N PHE A 183 -5.60 2.94 -12.54
CA PHE A 183 -4.72 1.95 -11.94
C PHE A 183 -3.65 2.66 -11.11
N GLY A 184 -3.23 2.03 -10.03
CA GLY A 184 -2.12 2.47 -9.22
C GLY A 184 -1.38 1.28 -8.64
N GLY A 185 -0.14 1.50 -8.24
CA GLY A 185 0.64 0.43 -7.66
C GLY A 185 2.07 0.84 -7.36
N GLY A 186 2.84 -0.13 -6.95
CA GLY A 186 4.26 0.02 -6.71
C GLY A 186 4.83 -1.18 -6.00
N THR A 187 6.13 -1.32 -6.12
CA THR A 187 6.94 -2.33 -5.41
C THR A 187 8.24 -1.64 -5.00
N ASP A 188 8.53 -1.62 -3.69
CA ASP A 188 9.71 -0.95 -3.14
C ASP A 188 10.45 -1.81 -2.12
N LEU A 189 11.77 -1.59 -2.02
CA LEU A 189 12.68 -2.33 -1.16
C LEU A 189 13.16 -1.47 0.00
N THR A 190 13.07 -2.01 1.22
CA THR A 190 13.53 -1.36 2.46
C THR A 190 14.55 -2.26 3.15
N PRO A 191 15.82 -2.21 2.74
CA PRO A 191 16.90 -2.94 3.39
C PRO A 191 17.33 -2.23 4.68
N SER A 192 17.88 -2.99 5.64
CA SER A 192 18.62 -2.42 6.79
C SER A 192 20.09 -2.19 6.42
N TYR A 193 20.65 -3.06 5.60
CA TYR A 193 21.99 -2.98 5.03
C TYR A 193 21.91 -3.00 3.50
N VAL A 194 22.61 -2.10 2.84
CA VAL A 194 22.54 -1.95 1.38
C VAL A 194 23.61 -2.82 0.73
N PHE A 195 23.19 -3.90 0.07
CA PHE A 195 24.01 -4.69 -0.82
C PHE A 195 23.72 -4.27 -2.26
N GLU A 196 24.70 -3.63 -2.90
CA GLU A 196 24.47 -3.03 -4.24
C GLU A 196 23.96 -4.02 -5.28
N ASP A 197 24.50 -5.25 -5.31
CA ASP A 197 24.08 -6.26 -6.30
C ASP A 197 22.63 -6.69 -6.09
N ASP A 198 22.17 -6.75 -4.83
CA ASP A 198 20.79 -7.09 -4.51
C ASP A 198 19.83 -5.96 -4.93
N VAL A 199 20.21 -4.72 -4.64
CA VAL A 199 19.42 -3.57 -5.06
C VAL A 199 19.38 -3.45 -6.58
N LYS A 200 20.51 -3.69 -7.27
CA LYS A 200 20.56 -3.75 -8.74
C LYS A 200 19.66 -4.85 -9.31
N HIS A 201 19.73 -6.07 -8.76
CA HIS A 201 18.85 -7.16 -9.17
C HIS A 201 17.38 -6.79 -9.03
N PHE A 202 16.99 -6.23 -7.88
CA PHE A 202 15.62 -5.81 -7.61
C PHE A 202 15.15 -4.76 -8.62
N HIS A 203 15.91 -3.69 -8.80
CA HIS A 203 15.57 -2.61 -9.72
C HIS A 203 15.58 -3.06 -11.18
N GLN A 204 16.56 -3.90 -11.58
CA GLN A 204 16.62 -4.43 -12.95
C GLN A 204 15.40 -5.30 -13.27
N THR A 205 14.99 -6.17 -12.35
CA THR A 205 13.78 -6.98 -12.53
C THR A 205 12.54 -6.13 -12.76
N LEU A 206 12.38 -5.03 -12.00
CA LEU A 206 11.26 -4.10 -12.17
C LEU A 206 11.38 -3.29 -13.47
N LYS A 207 12.61 -2.89 -13.84
CA LYS A 207 12.88 -2.18 -15.10
C LYS A 207 12.53 -3.06 -16.30
N ASP A 208 12.97 -4.32 -16.30
CA ASP A 208 12.69 -5.25 -17.39
C ASP A 208 11.19 -5.44 -17.65
N VAL A 209 10.36 -5.36 -16.60
CA VAL A 209 8.90 -5.36 -16.75
C VAL A 209 8.39 -4.04 -17.29
N CYS A 210 8.85 -2.92 -16.76
CA CYS A 210 8.45 -1.60 -17.25
C CYS A 210 8.75 -1.45 -18.74
N ASP A 211 9.96 -1.80 -19.17
CA ASP A 211 10.44 -1.67 -20.55
C ASP A 211 9.65 -2.54 -21.56
N LYS A 212 8.98 -3.61 -21.12
CA LYS A 212 8.07 -4.39 -21.98
C LYS A 212 6.82 -3.60 -22.38
N HIS A 213 6.40 -2.65 -21.54
CA HIS A 213 5.19 -1.86 -21.73
C HIS A 213 5.49 -0.44 -22.22
N ASP A 214 6.54 0.18 -21.67
CA ASP A 214 7.00 1.51 -22.05
C ASP A 214 8.37 1.78 -21.42
N ASP A 215 9.37 2.19 -22.19
CA ASP A 215 10.72 2.51 -21.74
C ASP A 215 10.79 3.77 -20.85
N GLU A 216 9.79 4.65 -20.92
CA GLU A 216 9.64 5.80 -20.02
C GLU A 216 9.03 5.43 -18.65
N TYR A 217 8.47 4.22 -18.48
CA TYR A 217 7.81 3.83 -17.23
C TYR A 217 8.79 3.71 -16.07
N TYR A 218 9.90 2.99 -16.25
CA TYR A 218 10.85 2.80 -15.16
C TYR A 218 11.45 4.11 -14.66
N PRO A 219 12.05 5.00 -15.48
CA PRO A 219 12.62 6.25 -14.98
C PRO A 219 11.57 7.12 -14.29
N ARG A 220 10.37 7.23 -14.86
CA ARG A 220 9.26 8.00 -14.27
C ARG A 220 8.79 7.43 -12.94
N PHE A 221 8.55 6.14 -12.87
CA PHE A 221 8.01 5.49 -11.67
C PHE A 221 9.05 5.32 -10.56
N LYS A 222 10.32 5.16 -10.92
CA LYS A 222 11.43 5.17 -9.96
C LYS A 222 11.56 6.53 -9.29
N GLN A 223 11.55 7.62 -10.06
CA GLN A 223 11.58 8.97 -9.51
C GLN A 223 10.36 9.23 -8.61
N TRP A 224 9.17 8.77 -9.04
CA TRP A 224 7.97 8.92 -8.24
C TRP A 224 8.05 8.12 -6.92
N ALA A 225 8.62 6.91 -6.94
CA ALA A 225 8.88 6.14 -5.73
C ALA A 225 9.82 6.87 -4.76
N ASP A 226 10.92 7.46 -5.25
CA ASP A 226 11.85 8.25 -4.44
C ASP A 226 11.16 9.44 -3.75
N ASP A 227 10.25 10.10 -4.43
CA ASP A 227 9.50 11.23 -3.89
C ASP A 227 8.40 10.80 -2.91
N TYR A 228 7.70 9.71 -3.22
CA TYR A 228 6.59 9.22 -2.41
C TYR A 228 7.05 8.65 -1.07
N PHE A 229 8.12 7.85 -1.05
CA PHE A 229 8.61 7.17 0.15
C PHE A 229 9.52 8.03 1.05
N MET A 230 9.50 9.34 0.84
CA MET A 230 10.26 10.32 1.63
C MET A 230 9.60 10.57 2.99
N ILE A 231 10.34 10.37 4.07
CA ILE A 231 10.00 10.80 5.43
C ILE A 231 10.45 12.27 5.58
N LYS A 232 9.57 13.19 5.24
CA LYS A 232 9.91 14.62 5.02
C LYS A 232 10.60 15.28 6.20
N HIS A 233 10.13 15.02 7.44
CA HIS A 233 10.69 15.64 8.65
C HIS A 233 12.02 15.01 9.10
N ARG A 234 12.48 13.94 8.41
CA ARG A 234 13.79 13.32 8.62
C ARG A 234 14.75 13.51 7.45
N GLU A 235 14.25 14.02 6.34
CA GLU A 235 15.01 14.19 5.09
C GLU A 235 15.67 12.87 4.61
N GLU A 236 14.98 11.73 4.85
CA GLU A 236 15.42 10.41 4.43
C GLU A 236 14.26 9.60 3.84
N ARG A 237 14.54 8.67 2.95
CA ARG A 237 13.57 7.71 2.43
C ARG A 237 13.49 6.49 3.35
N ARG A 238 12.34 5.80 3.32
CA ARG A 238 12.19 4.59 4.11
C ARG A 238 13.07 3.42 3.62
N GLY A 239 13.52 3.46 2.34
CA GLY A 239 14.34 2.44 1.71
C GLY A 239 15.07 2.97 0.48
N VAL A 240 15.39 2.06 -0.45
CA VAL A 240 16.14 2.34 -1.68
C VAL A 240 15.26 2.57 -2.91
N GLY A 241 13.94 2.72 -2.69
CA GLY A 241 12.97 2.91 -3.75
C GLY A 241 12.57 1.61 -4.44
N GLY A 242 12.19 1.73 -5.67
CA GLY A 242 11.62 0.74 -6.55
C GLY A 242 10.82 1.45 -7.62
N VAL A 243 9.56 1.07 -7.81
CA VAL A 243 8.62 1.77 -8.69
C VAL A 243 7.34 2.14 -7.95
N PHE A 244 6.78 3.30 -8.26
CA PHE A 244 5.48 3.75 -7.77
C PHE A 244 4.75 4.49 -8.89
N PHE A 245 3.48 4.17 -9.07
CA PHE A 245 2.59 4.82 -10.02
C PHE A 245 1.18 4.95 -9.45
N ASP A 246 0.49 6.00 -9.84
CA ASP A 246 -0.89 6.27 -9.43
C ASP A 246 -1.64 7.00 -10.54
N ASP A 247 -2.95 7.07 -10.44
CA ASP A 247 -3.82 7.80 -11.36
C ASP A 247 -3.60 7.44 -12.85
N MET A 248 -3.19 6.19 -13.12
CA MET A 248 -2.91 5.71 -14.48
C MET A 248 -4.21 5.41 -15.22
N ASN A 249 -4.53 6.24 -16.21
CA ASN A 249 -5.67 6.08 -17.12
C ASN A 249 -5.36 6.61 -18.53
N ASP A 250 -4.08 6.72 -18.85
CA ASP A 250 -3.55 7.26 -20.12
C ASP A 250 -3.49 6.21 -21.25
N ARG A 251 -3.88 4.97 -20.97
CA ARG A 251 -3.98 3.84 -21.89
C ARG A 251 -5.28 3.09 -21.69
N SER A 252 -5.55 2.08 -22.52
CA SER A 252 -6.72 1.20 -22.32
C SER A 252 -6.62 0.45 -20.98
N LYS A 253 -7.77 0.08 -20.44
CA LYS A 253 -7.85 -0.73 -19.21
C LYS A 253 -7.11 -2.06 -19.34
N GLU A 254 -7.17 -2.66 -20.53
CA GLU A 254 -6.50 -3.92 -20.86
C GLU A 254 -4.99 -3.80 -20.83
N GLU A 255 -4.43 -2.73 -21.39
CA GLU A 255 -2.98 -2.48 -21.35
C GLU A 255 -2.49 -2.24 -19.93
N LEU A 256 -3.22 -1.45 -19.13
CA LEU A 256 -2.87 -1.19 -17.75
C LEU A 256 -3.07 -2.42 -16.85
N LEU A 257 -4.06 -3.27 -17.13
CA LEU A 257 -4.22 -4.55 -16.46
C LEU A 257 -3.06 -5.49 -16.78
N ALA A 258 -2.62 -5.54 -18.04
CA ALA A 258 -1.45 -6.34 -18.43
C ALA A 258 -0.18 -5.87 -17.71
N PHE A 259 0.05 -4.56 -17.67
CA PHE A 259 1.16 -3.97 -16.92
C PHE A 259 1.10 -4.31 -15.43
N ALA A 260 -0.05 -4.11 -14.77
CA ALA A 260 -0.22 -4.44 -13.35
C ALA A 260 -0.03 -5.95 -13.07
N THR A 261 -0.45 -6.81 -14.01
CA THR A 261 -0.27 -8.27 -13.94
C THR A 261 1.21 -8.66 -14.00
N ASP A 262 1.95 -8.10 -14.96
CA ASP A 262 3.38 -8.38 -15.12
C ASP A 262 4.18 -7.84 -13.91
N MET A 263 3.83 -6.66 -13.40
CA MET A 263 4.43 -6.11 -12.18
C MET A 263 4.17 -6.98 -10.95
N ALA A 264 2.94 -7.48 -10.77
CA ALA A 264 2.61 -8.40 -9.67
C ALA A 264 3.38 -9.73 -9.78
N SER A 265 3.53 -10.24 -11.00
CA SER A 265 4.31 -11.47 -11.28
C SER A 265 5.81 -11.29 -11.05
N ALA A 266 6.33 -10.06 -11.15
CA ALA A 266 7.73 -9.75 -10.91
C ALA A 266 8.13 -9.75 -9.42
N VAL A 267 7.16 -9.70 -8.49
CA VAL A 267 7.45 -9.63 -7.05
C VAL A 267 8.30 -10.82 -6.58
N VAL A 268 7.92 -12.03 -6.95
CA VAL A 268 8.66 -13.25 -6.55
C VAL A 268 10.09 -13.26 -7.10
N PRO A 269 10.34 -13.10 -8.41
CA PRO A 269 11.70 -13.11 -8.93
C PRO A 269 12.54 -11.89 -8.49
N ALA A 270 11.93 -10.77 -8.18
CA ALA A 270 12.66 -9.60 -7.68
C ALA A 270 13.10 -9.77 -6.21
N TYR A 271 12.30 -10.45 -5.38
CA TYR A 271 12.48 -10.44 -3.93
C TYR A 271 12.99 -11.75 -3.33
N VAL A 272 12.43 -12.89 -3.74
CA VAL A 272 12.76 -14.20 -3.12
C VAL A 272 14.26 -14.50 -3.17
N PRO A 273 14.99 -14.29 -4.29
CA PRO A 273 16.44 -14.53 -4.34
C PRO A 273 17.25 -13.74 -3.31
N LEU A 274 16.82 -12.51 -2.99
CA LEU A 274 17.49 -11.65 -2.00
C LEU A 274 17.35 -12.23 -0.59
N VAL A 275 16.14 -12.68 -0.24
CA VAL A 275 15.89 -13.28 1.06
C VAL A 275 16.60 -14.64 1.16
N GLU A 276 16.54 -15.47 0.12
CA GLU A 276 17.19 -16.79 0.10
C GLU A 276 18.70 -16.67 0.31
N LYS A 277 19.32 -15.65 -0.28
CA LYS A 277 20.74 -15.35 -0.13
C LYS A 277 21.12 -14.99 1.32
N HIS A 278 20.25 -14.24 2.03
CA HIS A 278 20.60 -13.60 3.30
C HIS A 278 19.88 -14.17 4.54
N LYS A 279 18.94 -15.09 4.37
CA LYS A 279 18.13 -15.61 5.50
C LYS A 279 18.94 -16.32 6.59
N ASP A 280 20.08 -16.88 6.22
CA ASP A 280 20.97 -17.66 7.11
C ASP A 280 22.29 -16.92 7.46
N ASP A 281 22.45 -15.64 7.06
CA ASP A 281 23.63 -14.86 7.39
C ASP A 281 23.77 -14.67 8.90
N GLU A 282 24.98 -14.77 9.41
CA GLU A 282 25.29 -14.43 10.81
C GLU A 282 25.11 -12.94 11.05
N PHE A 283 24.56 -12.57 12.19
CA PHE A 283 24.41 -11.17 12.59
C PHE A 283 24.58 -10.97 14.10
N THR A 284 24.99 -9.77 14.49
CA THR A 284 25.20 -9.38 15.89
C THR A 284 23.93 -8.77 16.50
N PRO A 285 23.86 -8.67 17.84
CA PRO A 285 22.77 -7.93 18.52
C PRO A 285 22.66 -6.47 18.09
N GLU A 286 23.79 -5.80 17.78
CA GLU A 286 23.82 -4.40 17.31
C GLU A 286 23.19 -4.28 15.92
N GLN A 287 23.47 -5.21 15.02
CA GLN A 287 22.86 -5.26 13.69
C GLN A 287 21.35 -5.52 13.78
N ARG A 288 20.92 -6.35 14.73
CA ARG A 288 19.51 -6.54 15.02
C ARG A 288 18.85 -5.25 15.56
N ALA A 289 19.50 -4.57 16.48
CA ALA A 289 19.01 -3.29 17.02
C ALA A 289 18.88 -2.23 15.91
N TRP A 290 19.86 -2.17 15.00
CA TRP A 290 19.79 -1.31 13.82
C TRP A 290 18.56 -1.62 12.97
N GLN A 291 18.32 -2.88 12.64
CA GLN A 291 17.11 -3.28 11.90
C GLN A 291 15.82 -2.83 12.61
N GLN A 292 15.73 -3.01 13.94
CA GLN A 292 14.54 -2.61 14.71
C GLN A 292 14.32 -1.09 14.64
N MET A 293 15.39 -0.31 14.69
CA MET A 293 15.30 1.13 14.54
C MET A 293 14.88 1.54 13.13
N ARG A 294 15.40 0.89 12.07
CA ARG A 294 14.95 1.15 10.69
C ARG A 294 13.48 0.76 10.49
N ARG A 295 13.00 -0.27 11.17
CA ARG A 295 11.57 -0.61 11.23
C ARG A 295 10.74 0.47 11.93
N GLY A 296 11.30 1.14 12.93
CA GLY A 296 10.66 2.33 13.51
C GLY A 296 10.43 3.43 12.47
N ARG A 297 11.38 3.67 11.56
CA ARG A 297 11.21 4.62 10.44
C ARG A 297 10.16 4.16 9.44
N TYR A 298 10.11 2.86 9.17
CA TYR A 298 9.06 2.25 8.34
C TYR A 298 7.66 2.47 8.94
N VAL A 299 7.48 2.21 10.23
CA VAL A 299 6.23 2.47 10.96
C VAL A 299 5.86 3.95 10.91
N GLU A 300 6.84 4.83 11.14
CA GLU A 300 6.65 6.28 11.10
C GLU A 300 6.15 6.75 9.72
N PHE A 301 6.72 6.27 8.63
CA PHE A 301 6.24 6.57 7.29
C PHE A 301 4.80 6.09 7.10
N ASN A 302 4.51 4.83 7.41
CA ASN A 302 3.17 4.25 7.19
C ASN A 302 2.08 4.96 7.98
N LEU A 303 2.34 5.35 9.22
CA LEU A 303 1.32 6.00 10.08
C LEU A 303 1.18 7.50 9.81
N VAL A 304 2.23 8.18 9.33
CA VAL A 304 2.24 9.64 9.18
C VAL A 304 2.02 10.07 7.73
N TYR A 305 2.59 9.36 6.76
CA TYR A 305 2.65 9.81 5.37
C TYR A 305 1.92 8.91 4.37
N ASP A 306 1.76 7.61 4.66
CA ASP A 306 1.16 6.71 3.69
C ASP A 306 -0.31 7.03 3.44
N ARG A 307 -0.60 7.44 2.19
CA ARG A 307 -1.97 7.80 1.78
C ARG A 307 -2.93 6.61 1.85
N GLY A 308 -2.45 5.42 1.51
CA GLY A 308 -3.25 4.19 1.54
C GLY A 308 -3.69 3.82 2.96
N THR A 309 -2.77 3.84 3.94
CA THR A 309 -3.07 3.63 5.36
C THR A 309 -4.06 4.67 5.87
N THR A 310 -3.79 5.96 5.60
CA THR A 310 -4.66 7.06 6.03
C THR A 310 -6.06 6.96 5.42
N PHE A 311 -6.16 6.65 4.12
CA PHE A 311 -7.45 6.47 3.43
C PHE A 311 -8.20 5.27 4.03
N GLY A 312 -7.55 4.11 4.16
CA GLY A 312 -8.17 2.91 4.71
C GLY A 312 -8.75 3.14 6.11
N LEU A 313 -7.97 3.75 7.01
CA LEU A 313 -8.43 4.05 8.37
C LEU A 313 -9.57 5.08 8.41
N LYS A 314 -9.56 6.09 7.54
CA LYS A 314 -10.61 7.13 7.47
C LYS A 314 -11.90 6.65 6.81
N THR A 315 -11.84 5.68 5.91
CA THR A 315 -13.01 5.12 5.22
C THR A 315 -13.59 3.88 5.90
N GLY A 316 -13.09 3.55 7.10
CA GLY A 316 -13.57 2.39 7.85
C GLY A 316 -13.11 1.05 7.27
N GLY A 317 -11.95 1.02 6.63
CA GLY A 317 -11.32 -0.21 6.20
C GLY A 317 -10.91 -1.10 7.37
N ARG A 318 -10.77 -2.41 7.13
CA ARG A 318 -10.45 -3.38 8.17
C ARG A 318 -9.08 -3.10 8.79
N ILE A 319 -9.07 -2.74 10.07
CA ILE A 319 -7.87 -2.33 10.81
C ILE A 319 -6.79 -3.40 10.74
N GLU A 320 -7.13 -4.67 10.98
CA GLU A 320 -6.18 -5.79 10.95
C GLU A 320 -5.55 -5.98 9.56
N SER A 321 -6.33 -5.80 8.49
CA SER A 321 -5.84 -5.89 7.11
C SER A 321 -4.97 -4.70 6.72
N ILE A 322 -5.23 -3.52 7.27
CA ILE A 322 -4.44 -2.30 7.04
C ILE A 322 -3.12 -2.38 7.82
N LEU A 323 -3.19 -2.66 9.13
CA LEU A 323 -2.04 -2.65 10.03
C LEU A 323 -1.23 -3.96 10.02
N MET A 324 -1.63 -4.97 9.22
CA MET A 324 -0.78 -6.14 8.99
C MET A 324 0.57 -5.76 8.34
N SER A 325 0.63 -4.61 7.65
CA SER A 325 1.84 -4.07 7.02
C SER A 325 2.93 -3.69 8.01
N LEU A 326 2.58 -3.43 9.27
CA LEU A 326 3.55 -3.04 10.29
C LEU A 326 4.36 -4.25 10.74
N PRO A 327 5.67 -4.06 11.05
CA PRO A 327 6.50 -5.10 11.64
C PRO A 327 5.97 -5.50 13.00
N ARG A 328 6.34 -6.68 13.48
CA ARG A 328 5.97 -7.14 14.81
C ARG A 328 6.73 -6.42 15.91
N TYR A 329 8.00 -6.11 15.67
CA TYR A 329 8.88 -5.38 16.57
C TYR A 329 9.56 -4.23 15.84
N CYS A 330 9.66 -3.09 16.52
CA CYS A 330 10.43 -1.94 16.07
C CYS A 330 10.90 -1.13 17.27
N GLU A 331 11.92 -0.30 17.08
CA GLU A 331 12.47 0.58 18.12
C GLU A 331 12.51 2.04 17.67
N PHE A 332 12.40 2.94 18.65
CA PHE A 332 12.54 4.38 18.47
C PHE A 332 13.64 4.88 19.39
N GLN A 333 14.88 4.97 18.89
CA GLN A 333 16.00 5.53 19.63
C GLN A 333 16.05 7.05 19.46
N TYR A 334 16.32 7.75 20.56
CA TYR A 334 16.47 9.20 20.56
C TYR A 334 17.83 9.58 19.99
N ASP A 335 17.83 10.49 18.98
CA ASP A 335 19.02 11.11 18.35
C ASP A 335 20.12 10.11 17.95
N HIS A 336 19.71 8.97 17.38
CA HIS A 336 20.65 7.96 16.90
C HIS A 336 21.27 8.39 15.57
N ASN A 337 22.59 8.42 15.52
CA ASN A 337 23.40 8.67 14.34
C ASN A 337 24.43 7.53 14.17
N PRO A 338 24.46 6.83 13.03
CA PRO A 338 25.46 5.80 12.78
C PRO A 338 26.87 6.35 12.78
N ALA A 339 27.83 5.51 13.20
CA ALA A 339 29.24 5.87 13.16
C ALA A 339 29.70 6.16 11.72
N PRO A 340 30.43 7.24 11.46
CA PRO A 340 30.94 7.54 10.12
C PRO A 340 31.77 6.38 9.55
N GLY A 341 31.48 6.00 8.31
CA GLY A 341 32.17 4.89 7.61
C GLY A 341 31.67 3.49 8.03
N SER A 342 30.61 3.39 8.85
CA SER A 342 29.95 2.11 9.12
C SER A 342 28.99 1.72 8.00
N PRO A 343 28.64 0.42 7.86
CA PRO A 343 27.61 -0.03 6.92
C PRO A 343 26.24 0.64 7.14
N GLU A 344 25.92 0.99 8.39
CA GLU A 344 24.71 1.73 8.74
C GLU A 344 24.74 3.17 8.20
N ALA A 345 25.92 3.82 8.22
CA ALA A 345 26.10 5.16 7.64
C ALA A 345 25.98 5.11 6.11
N ASP A 346 26.50 4.07 5.45
CA ASP A 346 26.34 3.86 4.00
C ASP A 346 24.88 3.63 3.60
N ALA A 347 24.15 2.87 4.42
CA ALA A 347 22.71 2.70 4.23
C ALA A 347 21.97 4.04 4.37
N MET A 348 22.31 4.85 5.37
CA MET A 348 21.73 6.19 5.55
C MET A 348 22.03 7.13 4.38
N ASP A 349 23.24 7.05 3.80
CA ASP A 349 23.57 7.82 2.60
C ASP A 349 22.66 7.44 1.43
N ALA A 350 22.45 6.14 1.18
CA ALA A 350 21.58 5.67 0.11
C ALA A 350 20.10 6.09 0.33
N PHE A 351 19.62 6.19 1.58
CA PHE A 351 18.26 6.64 1.89
C PHE A 351 18.08 8.15 1.75
N LYS A 352 19.12 8.94 1.97
CA LYS A 352 19.11 10.39 1.80
C LYS A 352 19.34 10.79 0.34
N ASN A 353 20.23 10.11 -0.34
CA ASN A 353 20.70 10.41 -1.68
C ASN A 353 20.30 9.29 -2.65
N PRO A 354 19.13 9.36 -3.31
CA PRO A 354 18.69 8.33 -4.23
C PRO A 354 19.70 8.12 -5.35
N ARG A 355 19.95 6.85 -5.66
CA ARG A 355 20.92 6.45 -6.68
C ARG A 355 20.23 5.86 -7.89
N THR A 356 20.87 5.94 -9.06
CA THR A 356 20.50 5.15 -10.23
C THR A 356 21.10 3.76 -10.06
N TRP A 357 20.24 2.74 -9.88
CA TRP A 357 20.65 1.38 -9.59
C TRP A 357 20.85 0.53 -10.87
N CYS A 358 20.15 0.86 -11.95
CA CYS A 358 20.28 0.23 -13.25
C CYS A 358 20.23 1.30 -14.35
N ALA A 359 20.90 1.06 -15.48
CA ALA A 359 20.98 1.99 -16.62
C ALA A 359 19.73 1.94 -17.50
#